data_d6b964e6ec3ba6009c6fb413e1281caa
#
_entry.id   d6b964e6ec3ba6009c6fb413e1281caa
#
_cell.length_a   1.000
_cell.length_b   1.000
_cell.length_c   1.000
_cell.angle_alpha   90.00
_cell.angle_beta   90.00
_cell.angle_gamma   90.00
#
_symmetry.space_group_name_H-M   'P 1'
#
loop_
_entity.id
_entity.type
_entity.pdbx_description
1 polymer ?
#
loop_
_entity_poly.entity_id
_entity_poly.type
_entity_poly.pdbx_seq_one_letter_code
_entity_poly.pdbx_strand_id
1 'polypeptide(L)'
;LFDHGPGDLRLATALLQFKNTYPNQVTLLLGNRDLNKLRLLNELKEEYLTLPPDDTNIFVPYWRPEKYVTTLSQHLNQLYKIQNNNKKKNGQTKKQQKFGVLDFVPKSWRNTKQEDKEDKKTQDQDKNQEGNSIEDNVDTPVERLKWMLKHTMGSQSAFENRKHELNILSEKSNTTSIKDHDVLNSFRDSVLPKGVLREYLNATEIMKVHNDTLFVHGAITSKNVGRLPTVQNDTDTCDNVNEWCHQLNSWKDTEMKKWWNINDDAAKNDDFVDSTKCSLIDYGVYGGSQFQSVIYNSWLNAE
;
A
#
# COMPACT_ATOMS: atom_id res chain seq x y z
N LEU A 1 -10.09 3.53 9.98
CA LEU A 1 -10.41 4.75 9.22
C LEU A 1 -10.05 4.61 7.74
N PHE A 2 -8.85 4.13 7.44
CA PHE A 2 -8.28 4.07 6.10
C PHE A 2 -8.85 2.92 5.24
N ASP A 3 -8.79 3.05 3.90
CA ASP A 3 -9.03 2.04 2.86
C ASP A 3 -10.46 1.85 2.34
N HIS A 4 -11.47 2.53 2.86
CA HIS A 4 -12.86 2.25 2.50
C HIS A 4 -13.55 3.32 1.63
N GLY A 5 -12.86 4.39 1.27
CA GLY A 5 -13.45 5.44 0.44
C GLY A 5 -12.49 6.60 0.15
N PRO A 6 -12.87 7.50 -0.78
CA PRO A 6 -12.07 8.66 -1.12
C PRO A 6 -12.27 9.78 -0.09
N GLY A 7 -11.48 9.84 0.94
CA GLY A 7 -11.59 10.87 1.98
C GLY A 7 -10.73 10.62 3.21
N ASP A 8 -9.80 9.69 3.14
CA ASP A 8 -8.94 9.29 4.25
C ASP A 8 -8.17 10.46 4.86
N LEU A 9 -7.54 11.30 4.02
CA LEU A 9 -6.75 12.44 4.49
C LEU A 9 -7.64 13.52 5.10
N ARG A 10 -8.74 13.86 4.43
CA ARG A 10 -9.67 14.88 4.90
C ARG A 10 -10.31 14.48 6.21
N LEU A 11 -10.74 13.20 6.30
CA LEU A 11 -11.38 12.69 7.50
C LEU A 11 -10.40 12.61 8.67
N ALA A 12 -9.18 12.09 8.44
CA ALA A 12 -8.13 12.05 9.46
C ALA A 12 -7.79 13.46 9.96
N THR A 13 -7.62 14.42 9.05
CA THR A 13 -7.36 15.82 9.40
C THR A 13 -8.50 16.42 10.23
N ALA A 14 -9.76 16.21 9.82
CA ALA A 14 -10.92 16.71 10.55
C ALA A 14 -11.04 16.10 11.95
N LEU A 15 -10.80 14.78 12.08
CA LEU A 15 -10.83 14.08 13.36
C LEU A 15 -9.70 14.53 14.29
N LEU A 16 -8.51 14.78 13.77
CA LEU A 16 -7.39 15.34 14.54
C LEU A 16 -7.72 16.76 15.04
N GLN A 17 -8.26 17.61 14.19
CA GLN A 17 -8.70 18.96 14.59
C GLN A 17 -9.77 18.88 15.65
N PHE A 18 -10.73 17.97 15.48
CA PHE A 18 -11.81 17.79 16.46
C PHE A 18 -11.29 17.27 17.80
N LYS A 19 -10.37 16.27 17.80
CA LYS A 19 -9.71 15.79 19.01
C LYS A 19 -8.88 16.88 19.70
N ASN A 20 -8.17 17.69 18.94
CA ASN A 20 -7.38 18.80 19.50
C ASN A 20 -8.25 19.87 20.12
N THR A 21 -9.44 20.13 19.54
CA THR A 21 -10.41 21.10 20.09
C THR A 21 -11.13 20.57 21.34
N TYR A 22 -11.41 19.26 21.35
CA TYR A 22 -12.19 18.61 22.42
C TYR A 22 -11.48 17.35 22.96
N PRO A 23 -10.27 17.48 23.55
CA PRO A 23 -9.39 16.34 23.84
C PRO A 23 -10.01 15.32 24.81
N ASN A 24 -10.88 15.77 25.73
CA ASN A 24 -11.53 14.91 26.71
C ASN A 24 -12.86 14.31 26.21
N GLN A 25 -13.38 14.78 25.08
CA GLN A 25 -14.69 14.35 24.55
C GLN A 25 -14.56 13.48 23.30
N VAL A 26 -13.42 13.52 22.65
CA VAL A 26 -13.14 12.76 21.42
C VAL A 26 -12.09 11.70 21.69
N THR A 27 -12.42 10.45 21.43
CA THR A 27 -11.49 9.32 21.43
C THR A 27 -11.44 8.71 20.05
N LEU A 28 -10.24 8.51 19.53
CA LEU A 28 -9.99 7.84 18.27
C LEU A 28 -9.52 6.42 18.57
N LEU A 29 -10.26 5.41 18.16
CA LEU A 29 -9.87 4.02 18.38
C LEU A 29 -9.00 3.51 17.22
N LEU A 30 -7.93 2.83 17.58
CA LEU A 30 -6.97 2.24 16.66
C LEU A 30 -7.53 0.97 16.04
N GLY A 31 -7.60 0.92 14.73
CA GLY A 31 -8.01 -0.27 13.97
C GLY A 31 -6.84 -1.06 13.40
N ASN A 32 -7.08 -2.33 13.09
CA ASN A 32 -6.08 -3.21 12.49
C ASN A 32 -5.57 -2.72 11.12
N ARG A 33 -6.44 -2.11 10.32
CA ARG A 33 -6.03 -1.52 9.03
C ARG A 33 -5.18 -0.28 9.19
N ASP A 34 -5.42 0.47 10.26
CA ASP A 34 -4.62 1.65 10.60
C ASP A 34 -3.20 1.23 10.97
N LEU A 35 -3.04 0.19 11.81
CA LEU A 35 -1.74 -0.38 12.19
C LEU A 35 -0.93 -0.90 11.01
N ASN A 36 -1.58 -1.52 10.03
CA ASN A 36 -0.89 -1.98 8.82
C ASN A 36 -0.20 -0.85 8.04
N LYS A 37 -0.63 0.40 8.22
CA LYS A 37 -0.03 1.56 7.56
C LYS A 37 1.31 1.99 8.16
N LEU A 38 1.66 1.51 9.37
CA LEU A 38 3.00 1.69 9.95
C LEU A 38 4.10 1.19 9.01
N ARG A 39 3.82 0.16 8.21
CA ARG A 39 4.74 -0.42 7.25
C ARG A 39 5.13 0.54 6.12
N LEU A 40 4.24 1.47 5.76
CA LEU A 40 4.48 2.41 4.66
C LEU A 40 5.72 3.28 4.90
N LEU A 41 6.05 3.58 6.18
CA LEU A 41 7.23 4.37 6.51
C LEU A 41 8.52 3.71 6.02
N ASN A 42 8.58 2.39 6.05
CA ASN A 42 9.75 1.62 5.65
C ASN A 42 9.63 1.08 4.22
N GLU A 43 8.48 0.52 3.87
CA GLU A 43 8.28 -0.15 2.58
C GLU A 43 8.12 0.81 1.38
N LEU A 44 8.02 2.13 1.63
CA LEU A 44 8.05 3.16 0.58
C LEU A 44 9.41 3.88 0.46
N LYS A 45 10.43 3.46 1.21
CA LYS A 45 11.80 3.95 1.02
C LYS A 45 12.36 3.47 -0.32
N GLU A 46 13.30 4.23 -0.88
CA GLU A 46 13.93 3.90 -2.17
C GLU A 46 14.63 2.55 -2.12
N GLU A 47 15.35 2.26 -1.02
CA GLU A 47 16.08 1.02 -0.81
C GLU A 47 15.16 -0.19 -0.86
N TYR A 48 13.96 -0.09 -0.28
CA TYR A 48 12.96 -1.16 -0.33
C TYR A 48 12.32 -1.29 -1.73
N LEU A 49 12.02 -0.16 -2.37
CA LEU A 49 11.36 -0.14 -3.68
C LEU A 49 12.28 -0.56 -4.82
N THR A 50 13.58 -0.68 -4.58
CA THR A 50 14.59 -1.16 -5.56
C THR A 50 15.03 -2.59 -5.33
N LEU A 51 14.60 -3.27 -4.26
CA LEU A 51 14.88 -4.67 -4.01
C LEU A 51 14.40 -5.55 -5.19
N PRO A 52 15.13 -6.64 -5.52
CA PRO A 52 14.62 -7.63 -6.47
C PRO A 52 13.23 -8.13 -6.09
N PRO A 53 12.31 -8.41 -7.04
CA PRO A 53 10.92 -8.79 -6.73
C PRO A 53 10.76 -10.08 -5.93
N ASP A 54 11.79 -10.90 -5.84
CA ASP A 54 11.87 -12.17 -5.10
C ASP A 54 12.81 -12.09 -3.89
N ASP A 55 13.23 -10.87 -3.52
CA ASP A 55 14.06 -10.65 -2.33
C ASP A 55 13.32 -11.05 -1.04
N THR A 56 14.03 -11.72 -0.14
CA THR A 56 13.48 -12.21 1.13
C THR A 56 13.10 -11.10 2.12
N ASN A 57 13.61 -9.89 1.93
CA ASN A 57 13.25 -8.72 2.72
C ASN A 57 11.92 -8.07 2.26
N ILE A 58 11.37 -8.49 1.12
CA ILE A 58 10.04 -8.03 0.71
C ILE A 58 9.00 -8.64 1.63
N PHE A 59 8.23 -7.76 2.29
CA PHE A 59 7.25 -8.18 3.27
C PHE A 59 6.15 -9.04 2.64
N VAL A 60 5.96 -10.22 3.20
CA VAL A 60 4.86 -11.14 2.86
C VAL A 60 4.04 -11.39 4.12
N PRO A 61 2.70 -11.30 4.08
CA PRO A 61 1.86 -11.54 5.25
C PRO A 61 2.04 -12.93 5.82
N TYR A 62 2.80 -13.08 6.91
CA TYR A 62 3.10 -14.37 7.56
C TYR A 62 1.88 -15.01 8.22
N TRP A 63 0.83 -14.22 8.51
CA TRP A 63 -0.44 -14.70 9.08
C TRP A 63 -1.42 -15.28 8.05
N ARG A 64 -1.09 -15.26 6.77
CA ARG A 64 -1.91 -15.84 5.70
C ARG A 64 -1.28 -17.14 5.20
N PRO A 65 -2.08 -18.18 4.93
CA PRO A 65 -1.55 -19.35 4.24
C PRO A 65 -0.92 -18.97 2.90
N GLU A 66 0.27 -19.48 2.62
CA GLU A 66 1.09 -19.14 1.45
C GLU A 66 0.30 -19.22 0.12
N LYS A 67 -0.56 -20.21 -0.03
CA LYS A 67 -1.42 -20.40 -1.22
C LYS A 67 -2.38 -19.23 -1.51
N TYR A 68 -2.62 -18.35 -0.54
CA TYR A 68 -3.48 -17.16 -0.68
C TYR A 68 -2.68 -15.86 -0.77
N VAL A 69 -1.36 -15.96 -0.77
CA VAL A 69 -0.49 -14.80 -0.87
C VAL A 69 -0.01 -14.64 -2.30
N THR A 70 -0.26 -13.48 -2.90
CA THR A 70 0.32 -13.12 -4.20
C THR A 70 1.62 -12.37 -3.94
N THR A 71 2.76 -12.97 -4.26
CA THR A 71 4.07 -12.32 -4.13
C THR A 71 4.22 -11.17 -5.13
N LEU A 72 5.19 -10.26 -4.88
CA LEU A 72 5.48 -9.17 -5.80
C LEU A 72 5.86 -9.71 -7.19
N SER A 73 6.74 -10.72 -7.24
CA SER A 73 7.16 -11.38 -8.48
C SER A 73 5.97 -11.96 -9.27
N GLN A 74 5.02 -12.62 -8.59
CA GLN A 74 3.80 -13.12 -9.23
C GLN A 74 2.92 -11.99 -9.79
N HIS A 75 2.76 -10.90 -9.03
CA HIS A 75 1.98 -9.74 -9.45
C HIS A 75 2.58 -9.08 -10.71
N LEU A 76 3.88 -8.80 -10.70
CA LEU A 76 4.58 -8.20 -11.84
C LEU A 76 4.53 -9.10 -13.09
N ASN A 77 4.68 -10.42 -12.92
CA ASN A 77 4.52 -11.37 -14.02
C ASN A 77 3.11 -11.37 -14.62
N GLN A 78 2.07 -11.17 -13.82
CA GLN A 78 0.69 -11.02 -14.32
C GLN A 78 0.54 -9.73 -15.15
N LEU A 79 1.07 -8.61 -14.65
CA LEU A 79 1.03 -7.33 -15.38
C LEU A 79 1.77 -7.41 -16.72
N TYR A 80 2.96 -8.01 -16.74
CA TYR A 80 3.72 -8.23 -17.96
C TYR A 80 2.96 -9.05 -19.02
N LYS A 81 2.28 -10.12 -18.59
CA LYS A 81 1.43 -10.93 -19.50
C LYS A 81 0.26 -10.11 -20.06
N ILE A 82 -0.40 -9.30 -19.25
CA ILE A 82 -1.50 -8.43 -19.70
C ILE A 82 -0.99 -7.41 -20.72
N GLN A 83 0.13 -6.75 -20.45
CA GLN A 83 0.73 -5.77 -21.35
C GLN A 83 1.09 -6.38 -22.71
N ASN A 84 1.73 -7.56 -22.71
CA ASN A 84 2.09 -8.24 -23.94
C ASN A 84 0.88 -8.72 -24.76
N ASN A 85 -0.18 -9.17 -24.10
CA ASN A 85 -1.42 -9.56 -24.79
C ASN A 85 -2.10 -8.35 -25.43
N ASN A 86 -2.09 -7.20 -24.80
CA ASN A 86 -2.64 -5.95 -25.33
C ASN A 86 -1.81 -5.45 -26.54
N LYS A 87 -0.46 -5.53 -26.48
CA LYS A 87 0.40 -5.20 -27.62
C LYS A 87 0.11 -6.11 -28.82
N LYS A 88 -0.09 -7.42 -28.61
CA LYS A 88 -0.47 -8.36 -29.69
C LYS A 88 -1.81 -8.02 -30.32
N LYS A 89 -2.83 -7.73 -29.54
CA LYS A 89 -4.17 -7.34 -30.03
C LYS A 89 -4.10 -6.05 -30.85
N ASN A 90 -3.42 -5.02 -30.35
CA ASN A 90 -3.28 -3.74 -31.05
C ASN A 90 -2.43 -3.87 -32.33
N GLY A 91 -1.41 -4.75 -32.33
CA GLY A 91 -0.61 -5.07 -33.52
C GLY A 91 -1.42 -5.80 -34.60
N GLN A 92 -2.32 -6.70 -34.22
CA GLN A 92 -3.23 -7.37 -35.16
C GLN A 92 -4.26 -6.42 -35.76
N THR A 93 -4.83 -5.52 -34.96
CA THR A 93 -5.79 -4.51 -35.45
C THR A 93 -5.13 -3.56 -36.46
N LYS A 94 -3.90 -3.11 -36.22
CA LYS A 94 -3.13 -2.29 -37.17
C LYS A 94 -2.79 -3.05 -38.48
N LYS A 95 -2.54 -4.36 -38.41
CA LYS A 95 -2.33 -5.19 -39.61
C LYS A 95 -3.62 -5.36 -40.44
N GLN A 96 -4.77 -5.55 -39.80
CA GLN A 96 -6.07 -5.64 -40.50
C GLN A 96 -6.45 -4.32 -41.15
N GLN A 97 -6.21 -3.17 -40.52
CA GLN A 97 -6.44 -1.87 -41.14
C GLN A 97 -5.50 -1.56 -42.30
N LYS A 98 -4.25 -2.06 -42.31
CA LYS A 98 -3.36 -1.93 -43.48
C LYS A 98 -3.76 -2.82 -44.67
N PHE A 99 -4.46 -3.92 -44.43
CA PHE A 99 -4.97 -4.78 -45.51
C PHE A 99 -6.26 -4.28 -46.15
N GLY A 100 -7.02 -3.42 -45.46
CA GLY A 100 -8.32 -2.91 -45.96
C GLY A 100 -8.27 -1.72 -46.91
N VAL A 101 -7.09 -1.13 -47.19
CA VAL A 101 -6.96 0.06 -48.05
C VAL A 101 -6.43 -0.27 -49.46
N LEU A 102 -5.95 -1.49 -49.71
CA LEU A 102 -5.33 -1.86 -50.99
C LEU A 102 -6.23 -2.65 -51.97
N ASP A 103 -7.46 -2.98 -51.60
CA ASP A 103 -8.35 -3.80 -52.46
C ASP A 103 -9.34 -3.00 -53.36
N PHE A 104 -9.18 -1.69 -53.46
CA PHE A 104 -10.04 -0.85 -54.31
C PHE A 104 -9.28 -0.11 -55.41
N VAL A 105 -8.34 -0.79 -56.10
CA VAL A 105 -7.74 -0.28 -57.35
C VAL A 105 -8.14 -1.21 -58.47
N PRO A 106 -8.98 -0.74 -59.46
CA PRO A 106 -9.38 -1.55 -60.61
C PRO A 106 -8.18 -2.11 -61.37
N LYS A 107 -8.25 -3.37 -61.76
CA LYS A 107 -7.22 -4.12 -62.51
C LYS A 107 -6.75 -3.47 -63.83
N SER A 108 -7.45 -2.43 -64.31
CA SER A 108 -7.12 -1.74 -65.55
C SER A 108 -5.99 -0.70 -65.44
N TRP A 109 -5.45 -0.44 -64.25
CA TRP A 109 -4.38 0.53 -64.01
C TRP A 109 -3.03 -0.08 -63.68
N ARG A 110 -2.84 -1.41 -63.89
CA ARG A 110 -1.61 -2.15 -63.53
C ARG A 110 -0.72 -2.43 -64.73
N ASN A 111 -0.71 -1.64 -65.76
CA ASN A 111 0.30 -1.79 -66.84
C ASN A 111 0.86 -0.43 -67.17
N THR A 112 2.12 -0.18 -66.75
CA THR A 112 3.21 0.30 -67.63
C THR A 112 4.51 0.46 -66.85
N LYS A 113 5.47 -0.26 -67.43
CA LYS A 113 6.91 -0.04 -67.52
C LYS A 113 7.82 -0.49 -66.38
N GLN A 114 8.43 -1.61 -66.66
CA GLN A 114 9.83 -1.95 -66.35
C GLN A 114 10.80 -0.90 -66.92
N GLU A 115 11.89 -0.64 -66.19
CA GLU A 115 13.28 -0.63 -66.65
C GLU A 115 14.22 -0.28 -65.51
N ASP A 116 15.04 -1.26 -65.19
CA ASP A 116 16.52 -1.33 -65.07
C ASP A 116 17.31 -0.25 -64.28
N LYS A 117 18.05 -0.69 -63.34
CA LYS A 117 19.50 -0.82 -63.16
C LYS A 117 20.07 -0.53 -61.78
N GLU A 118 20.75 -1.52 -61.29
CA GLU A 118 22.12 -1.56 -60.78
C GLU A 118 22.55 -0.74 -59.56
N ASP A 119 23.01 -1.54 -58.60
CA ASP A 119 24.20 -1.41 -57.75
C ASP A 119 24.58 -0.04 -57.15
N LYS A 120 24.49 0.00 -55.82
CA LYS A 120 25.63 0.41 -55.00
C LYS A 120 25.47 -0.06 -53.57
N LYS A 121 26.37 -0.99 -53.15
CA LYS A 121 26.77 -1.22 -51.77
C LYS A 121 27.37 0.06 -51.25
N THR A 122 26.85 0.58 -50.18
CA THR A 122 27.60 1.42 -49.24
C THR A 122 27.16 1.04 -47.82
N GLN A 123 28.17 0.73 -47.04
CA GLN A 123 28.13 0.49 -45.60
C GLN A 123 27.48 1.67 -44.87
N ASP A 124 26.51 1.41 -44.01
CA ASP A 124 26.23 2.19 -42.86
C ASP A 124 26.04 1.22 -41.69
N GLN A 125 27.14 0.97 -41.01
CA GLN A 125 27.19 0.63 -39.61
C GLN A 125 26.89 1.93 -38.87
N ASP A 126 26.24 1.82 -37.73
CA ASP A 126 25.83 2.83 -36.76
C ASP A 126 24.45 3.46 -37.00
N LYS A 127 23.46 2.76 -36.42
CA LYS A 127 22.29 3.35 -35.74
C LYS A 127 21.37 2.25 -35.20
N ASN A 128 21.81 1.55 -34.16
CA ASN A 128 20.93 0.73 -33.32
C ASN A 128 21.26 1.01 -31.83
N GLN A 129 21.08 2.22 -31.40
CA GLN A 129 20.98 2.60 -29.99
C GLN A 129 20.06 3.81 -29.90
N GLU A 130 18.77 3.57 -30.04
CA GLU A 130 17.73 4.47 -29.53
C GLU A 130 16.41 3.71 -29.63
N GLY A 131 15.89 3.25 -28.53
CA GLY A 131 14.58 2.62 -28.51
C GLY A 131 14.27 1.75 -27.31
N ASN A 132 14.97 1.88 -26.18
CA ASN A 132 14.41 1.41 -24.91
C ASN A 132 13.44 2.48 -24.40
N SER A 133 12.21 2.42 -24.92
CA SER A 133 11.13 3.24 -24.40
C SER A 133 10.86 2.82 -22.96
N ILE A 134 10.81 3.80 -22.08
CA ILE A 134 10.44 3.75 -20.65
C ILE A 134 9.10 3.01 -20.39
N GLU A 135 8.36 2.64 -21.45
CA GLU A 135 7.05 1.99 -21.39
C GLU A 135 7.07 0.48 -21.14
N ASP A 136 8.22 -0.19 -21.13
CA ASP A 136 8.30 -1.66 -21.01
C ASP A 136 8.57 -2.17 -19.59
N ASN A 137 8.89 -1.30 -18.64
CA ASN A 137 9.15 -1.71 -17.28
C ASN A 137 7.84 -1.72 -16.45
N VAL A 138 7.32 -2.91 -16.14
CA VAL A 138 6.15 -3.08 -15.27
C VAL A 138 6.50 -2.96 -13.77
N ASP A 139 7.79 -3.09 -13.42
CA ASP A 139 8.26 -2.96 -12.05
C ASP A 139 8.57 -1.50 -11.74
N THR A 140 7.61 -0.80 -11.20
CA THR A 140 7.72 0.60 -10.81
C THR A 140 7.34 0.79 -9.35
N PRO A 141 7.84 1.83 -8.65
CA PRO A 141 7.42 2.16 -7.29
C PRO A 141 5.90 2.27 -7.12
N VAL A 142 5.21 2.76 -8.13
CA VAL A 142 3.75 2.86 -8.16
C VAL A 142 3.09 1.48 -8.17
N GLU A 143 3.54 0.56 -9.02
CA GLU A 143 2.97 -0.79 -9.10
C GLU A 143 3.32 -1.61 -7.84
N ARG A 144 4.47 -1.38 -7.23
CA ARG A 144 4.83 -1.96 -5.93
C ARG A 144 3.91 -1.45 -4.82
N LEU A 145 3.59 -0.16 -4.76
CA LEU A 145 2.60 0.37 -3.82
C LEU A 145 1.20 -0.23 -4.06
N LYS A 146 0.74 -0.33 -5.30
CA LYS A 146 -0.53 -0.98 -5.64
C LYS A 146 -0.57 -2.43 -5.18
N TRP A 147 0.53 -3.18 -5.41
CA TRP A 147 0.68 -4.54 -4.90
C TRP A 147 0.62 -4.60 -3.37
N MET A 148 1.37 -3.76 -2.66
CA MET A 148 1.37 -3.70 -1.20
C MET A 148 -0.04 -3.47 -0.65
N LEU A 149 -0.71 -2.42 -1.13
CA LEU A 149 -2.07 -2.08 -0.70
C LEU A 149 -3.05 -3.23 -0.93
N LYS A 150 -3.03 -3.83 -2.11
CA LYS A 150 -3.98 -4.87 -2.52
C LYS A 150 -3.70 -6.22 -1.85
N HIS A 151 -2.45 -6.69 -1.93
CA HIS A 151 -2.13 -8.09 -1.63
C HIS A 151 -1.58 -8.29 -0.21
N THR A 152 -0.94 -7.28 0.37
CA THR A 152 -0.36 -7.38 1.71
C THR A 152 -1.15 -6.64 2.80
N MET A 153 -1.87 -5.57 2.44
CA MET A 153 -2.67 -4.77 3.39
C MET A 153 -4.18 -5.01 3.28
N GLY A 154 -4.64 -5.73 2.25
CA GLY A 154 -6.07 -6.00 2.04
C GLY A 154 -6.90 -4.77 1.65
N SER A 155 -6.27 -3.77 1.05
CA SER A 155 -6.82 -2.44 0.74
C SER A 155 -6.90 -2.22 -0.77
N GLN A 156 -7.66 -3.07 -1.45
CA GLN A 156 -7.67 -3.18 -2.91
C GLN A 156 -7.94 -1.85 -3.65
N SER A 157 -8.80 -1.00 -3.12
CA SER A 157 -9.18 0.28 -3.73
C SER A 157 -8.44 1.49 -3.16
N ALA A 158 -7.54 1.31 -2.19
CA ALA A 158 -6.91 2.43 -1.48
C ALA A 158 -6.12 3.37 -2.39
N PHE A 159 -5.44 2.84 -3.41
CA PHE A 159 -4.70 3.66 -4.38
C PHE A 159 -5.63 4.58 -5.18
N GLU A 160 -6.70 4.02 -5.75
CA GLU A 160 -7.66 4.78 -6.56
C GLU A 160 -8.49 5.74 -5.71
N ASN A 161 -8.85 5.35 -4.49
CA ASN A 161 -9.52 6.22 -3.53
C ASN A 161 -8.66 7.44 -3.19
N ARG A 162 -7.35 7.23 -2.92
CA ARG A 162 -6.42 8.33 -2.65
C ARG A 162 -6.24 9.23 -3.88
N LYS A 163 -6.13 8.66 -5.08
CA LYS A 163 -6.05 9.42 -6.32
C LYS A 163 -7.30 10.30 -6.53
N HIS A 164 -8.47 9.72 -6.29
CA HIS A 164 -9.73 10.46 -6.37
C HIS A 164 -9.80 11.61 -5.34
N GLU A 165 -9.40 11.35 -4.09
CA GLU A 165 -9.34 12.37 -3.05
C GLU A 165 -8.41 13.52 -3.41
N LEU A 166 -7.19 13.21 -3.92
CA LEU A 166 -6.23 14.21 -4.35
C LEU A 166 -6.77 15.05 -5.52
N ASN A 167 -7.48 14.44 -6.48
CA ASN A 167 -8.14 15.20 -7.55
C ASN A 167 -9.18 16.18 -7.00
N ILE A 168 -10.02 15.77 -6.06
CA ILE A 168 -11.00 16.67 -5.40
C ILE A 168 -10.30 17.85 -4.69
N LEU A 169 -9.14 17.57 -4.07
CA LEU A 169 -8.36 18.61 -3.38
C LEU A 169 -7.66 19.55 -4.38
N SER A 170 -7.17 19.01 -5.50
CA SER A 170 -6.50 19.79 -6.55
C SER A 170 -7.47 20.68 -7.33
N GLU A 171 -8.69 20.23 -7.61
CA GLU A 171 -9.73 21.03 -8.25
C GLU A 171 -10.09 22.28 -7.44
N LYS A 172 -10.09 22.16 -6.11
CA LYS A 172 -10.31 23.30 -5.20
C LYS A 172 -9.17 24.33 -5.23
N SER A 173 -7.96 23.92 -5.65
CA SER A 173 -6.76 24.76 -5.71
C SER A 173 -6.34 25.14 -7.13
N ASN A 174 -7.15 24.85 -8.16
CA ASN A 174 -6.86 25.09 -9.59
C ASN A 174 -5.52 24.46 -10.04
N THR A 175 -5.17 23.29 -9.51
CA THR A 175 -3.94 22.57 -9.84
C THR A 175 -4.18 21.54 -10.94
N THR A 176 -3.09 21.05 -11.57
CA THR A 176 -3.10 20.07 -12.66
C THR A 176 -3.62 18.70 -12.21
N SER A 177 -4.06 17.87 -13.18
CA SER A 177 -4.51 16.47 -12.96
C SER A 177 -3.48 15.65 -12.19
N ILE A 178 -3.93 14.93 -11.18
CA ILE A 178 -3.12 14.07 -10.30
C ILE A 178 -2.62 12.84 -11.06
N LYS A 179 -1.32 12.64 -11.06
CA LYS A 179 -0.65 11.47 -11.63
C LYS A 179 -0.45 10.38 -10.56
N ASP A 180 -0.18 9.15 -10.98
CA ASP A 180 0.07 8.03 -10.07
C ASP A 180 1.27 8.26 -9.14
N HIS A 181 2.29 9.00 -9.59
CA HIS A 181 3.43 9.38 -8.75
C HIS A 181 3.03 10.33 -7.61
N ASP A 182 2.08 11.22 -7.83
CA ASP A 182 1.57 12.12 -6.79
C ASP A 182 0.84 11.33 -5.71
N VAL A 183 0.16 10.25 -6.09
CA VAL A 183 -0.47 9.31 -5.15
C VAL A 183 0.58 8.61 -4.30
N LEU A 184 1.65 8.09 -4.92
CA LEU A 184 2.78 7.48 -4.20
C LEU A 184 3.37 8.45 -3.17
N ASN A 185 3.67 9.69 -3.59
CA ASN A 185 4.21 10.71 -2.71
C ASN A 185 3.24 11.04 -1.57
N SER A 186 1.94 11.14 -1.84
CA SER A 186 0.93 11.36 -0.81
C SER A 186 0.90 10.25 0.26
N PHE A 187 1.13 8.99 -0.10
CA PHE A 187 1.28 7.91 0.89
C PHE A 187 2.57 8.05 1.69
N ARG A 188 3.70 8.37 1.03
CA ARG A 188 4.99 8.64 1.71
C ARG A 188 4.85 9.79 2.71
N ASP A 189 4.37 10.93 2.27
CA ASP A 189 4.26 12.14 3.07
C ASP A 189 3.35 11.93 4.29
N SER A 190 2.31 11.12 4.15
CA SER A 190 1.34 10.88 5.24
C SER A 190 1.95 10.18 6.45
N VAL A 191 3.06 9.43 6.31
CA VAL A 191 3.73 8.70 7.39
C VAL A 191 5.01 9.36 7.90
N LEU A 192 5.50 10.40 7.22
CA LEU A 192 6.66 11.18 7.65
C LEU A 192 6.33 12.03 8.90
N PRO A 193 7.33 12.61 9.60
CA PRO A 193 7.09 13.55 10.69
C PRO A 193 6.10 14.66 10.28
N LYS A 194 5.07 14.88 11.09
CA LYS A 194 3.94 15.80 10.83
C LYS A 194 2.99 15.32 9.69
N GLY A 195 3.19 14.15 9.13
CA GLY A 195 2.26 13.54 8.18
C GLY A 195 0.94 13.17 8.86
N VAL A 196 -0.18 13.36 8.15
CA VAL A 196 -1.53 13.21 8.72
C VAL A 196 -1.80 11.82 9.27
N LEU A 197 -1.29 10.78 8.62
CA LEU A 197 -1.46 9.40 9.09
C LEU A 197 -0.62 9.14 10.35
N ARG A 198 0.61 9.65 10.41
CA ARG A 198 1.46 9.54 11.60
C ARG A 198 0.82 10.25 12.80
N GLU A 199 0.32 11.48 12.61
CA GLU A 199 -0.38 12.23 13.65
C GLU A 199 -1.67 11.53 14.11
N TYR A 200 -2.43 10.96 13.16
CA TYR A 200 -3.63 10.19 13.47
C TYR A 200 -3.28 8.95 14.33
N LEU A 201 -2.30 8.15 13.92
CA LEU A 201 -1.88 6.95 14.67
C LEU A 201 -1.41 7.30 16.08
N ASN A 202 -0.66 8.39 16.25
CA ASN A 202 -0.23 8.87 17.56
C ASN A 202 -1.43 9.26 18.47
N ALA A 203 -2.47 9.83 17.88
CA ALA A 203 -3.63 10.32 18.60
C ALA A 203 -4.66 9.23 18.96
N THR A 204 -4.48 7.99 18.49
CA THR A 204 -5.41 6.87 18.75
C THR A 204 -5.14 6.16 20.08
N GLU A 205 -6.17 5.53 20.62
CA GLU A 205 -6.14 4.63 21.76
C GLU A 205 -6.53 3.21 21.30
N ILE A 206 -5.97 2.13 21.88
CA ILE A 206 -6.40 0.75 21.58
C ILE A 206 -7.80 0.51 22.13
N MET A 207 -8.06 1.01 23.32
CA MET A 207 -9.34 0.84 24.00
C MET A 207 -9.68 2.06 24.87
N LYS A 208 -10.97 2.23 25.15
CA LYS A 208 -11.47 3.31 25.99
C LYS A 208 -12.58 2.81 26.91
N VAL A 209 -12.46 3.11 28.19
CA VAL A 209 -13.58 3.00 29.13
C VAL A 209 -14.24 4.37 29.23
N HIS A 210 -15.55 4.41 29.01
CA HIS A 210 -16.38 5.59 29.25
C HIS A 210 -17.61 5.19 30.00
N ASN A 211 -17.80 5.74 31.21
CA ASN A 211 -18.75 5.24 32.18
C ASN A 211 -18.57 3.73 32.39
N ASP A 212 -19.62 2.93 32.26
CA ASP A 212 -19.61 1.47 32.43
C ASP A 212 -19.44 0.71 31.11
N THR A 213 -18.97 1.39 30.05
CA THR A 213 -18.85 0.81 28.72
C THR A 213 -17.41 0.82 28.25
N LEU A 214 -16.93 -0.35 27.78
CA LEU A 214 -15.63 -0.53 27.14
C LEU A 214 -15.76 -0.49 25.64
N PHE A 215 -14.97 0.35 24.97
CA PHE A 215 -14.89 0.52 23.53
C PHE A 215 -13.57 -0.04 23.01
N VAL A 216 -13.64 -0.91 22.00
CA VAL A 216 -12.51 -1.49 21.29
C VAL A 216 -12.86 -1.62 19.80
N HIS A 217 -11.83 -1.75 18.94
CA HIS A 217 -12.05 -1.95 17.51
C HIS A 217 -12.49 -3.38 17.17
N GLY A 218 -11.87 -4.38 17.79
CA GLY A 218 -12.17 -5.81 17.60
C GLY A 218 -13.11 -6.35 18.67
N ALA A 219 -12.82 -7.55 19.18
CA ALA A 219 -13.64 -8.23 20.17
C ALA A 219 -12.87 -8.57 21.45
N ILE A 220 -13.56 -8.56 22.58
CA ILE A 220 -13.06 -9.11 23.84
C ILE A 220 -13.52 -10.57 23.94
N THR A 221 -12.56 -11.45 24.20
CA THR A 221 -12.77 -12.90 24.31
C THR A 221 -12.07 -13.43 25.57
N SER A 222 -12.30 -14.69 25.92
CA SER A 222 -11.59 -15.35 27.02
C SER A 222 -10.07 -15.43 26.81
N LYS A 223 -9.61 -15.29 25.55
CA LYS A 223 -8.18 -15.36 25.20
C LYS A 223 -7.45 -14.04 25.37
N ASN A 224 -8.16 -12.90 25.36
CA ASN A 224 -7.52 -11.59 25.40
C ASN A 224 -7.94 -10.70 26.57
N VAL A 225 -9.02 -11.05 27.30
CA VAL A 225 -9.47 -10.25 28.44
C VAL A 225 -8.38 -10.14 29.51
N GLY A 226 -8.06 -8.91 29.92
CA GLY A 226 -7.02 -8.62 30.91
C GLY A 226 -5.58 -8.82 30.44
N ARG A 227 -5.32 -9.30 29.22
CA ARG A 227 -3.99 -9.64 28.72
C ARG A 227 -3.24 -8.40 28.22
N LEU A 228 -1.92 -8.42 28.47
CA LEU A 228 -0.97 -7.42 27.94
C LEU A 228 0.07 -8.11 27.03
N PRO A 229 0.42 -7.52 25.90
CA PRO A 229 1.37 -8.13 24.95
C PRO A 229 2.78 -8.31 25.49
N THR A 230 3.10 -7.68 26.62
CA THR A 230 4.43 -7.74 27.28
C THR A 230 4.58 -8.91 28.24
N VAL A 231 3.51 -9.59 28.57
CA VAL A 231 3.50 -10.66 29.59
C VAL A 231 3.63 -12.01 28.90
N GLN A 232 4.71 -12.72 29.19
CA GLN A 232 5.00 -14.04 28.61
C GLN A 232 4.26 -15.20 29.33
N ASN A 233 3.73 -14.94 30.53
CA ASN A 233 3.03 -15.96 31.31
C ASN A 233 1.53 -15.85 31.14
N ASP A 234 0.87 -16.94 30.78
CA ASP A 234 -0.57 -17.03 30.59
C ASP A 234 -1.42 -16.72 31.85
N THR A 235 -0.78 -16.66 33.02
CA THR A 235 -1.44 -16.40 34.31
C THR A 235 -1.52 -14.94 34.69
N ASP A 236 -0.73 -14.07 34.09
CA ASP A 236 -0.67 -12.65 34.47
C ASP A 236 -1.70 -11.86 33.68
N THR A 237 -2.89 -11.72 34.27
CA THR A 237 -3.98 -10.91 33.73
C THR A 237 -4.26 -9.72 34.64
N CYS A 238 -4.66 -8.64 34.05
CA CYS A 238 -5.14 -7.46 34.78
C CYS A 238 -6.63 -7.61 35.05
N ASP A 239 -7.02 -7.72 36.32
CA ASP A 239 -8.41 -7.95 36.73
C ASP A 239 -9.25 -6.67 36.74
N ASN A 240 -8.61 -5.51 36.70
CA ASN A 240 -9.30 -4.20 36.66
C ASN A 240 -9.30 -3.65 35.23
N VAL A 241 -10.49 -3.43 34.68
CA VAL A 241 -10.66 -2.97 33.30
C VAL A 241 -10.07 -1.57 33.04
N ASN A 242 -10.09 -0.68 34.01
CA ASN A 242 -9.51 0.67 33.85
C ASN A 242 -7.98 0.59 33.85
N GLU A 243 -7.41 -0.25 34.72
CA GLU A 243 -5.98 -0.50 34.78
C GLU A 243 -5.49 -1.18 33.48
N TRP A 244 -6.21 -2.20 33.03
CA TRP A 244 -5.93 -2.85 31.74
C TRP A 244 -5.97 -1.87 30.55
N CYS A 245 -6.98 -1.02 30.50
CA CYS A 245 -7.11 0.03 29.48
C CYS A 245 -5.91 0.98 29.51
N HIS A 246 -5.51 1.43 30.70
CA HIS A 246 -4.35 2.32 30.88
C HIS A 246 -3.05 1.65 30.43
N GLN A 247 -2.78 0.44 30.90
CA GLN A 247 -1.56 -0.29 30.59
C GLN A 247 -1.44 -0.63 29.10
N LEU A 248 -2.54 -1.05 28.45
CA LEU A 248 -2.55 -1.38 27.04
C LEU A 248 -2.34 -0.16 26.14
N ASN A 249 -2.93 0.98 26.48
CA ASN A 249 -2.69 2.24 25.77
C ASN A 249 -1.26 2.75 25.98
N SER A 250 -0.72 2.64 27.20
CA SER A 250 0.67 3.01 27.51
C SER A 250 1.69 2.13 26.76
N TRP A 251 1.39 0.83 26.66
CA TRP A 251 2.18 -0.08 25.82
C TRP A 251 2.16 0.36 24.35
N LYS A 252 0.98 0.65 23.79
CA LYS A 252 0.83 1.15 22.41
C LYS A 252 1.67 2.42 22.19
N ASP A 253 1.58 3.38 23.09
CA ASP A 253 2.34 4.64 22.96
C ASP A 253 3.86 4.40 23.01
N THR A 254 4.30 3.47 23.84
CA THR A 254 5.71 3.07 23.94
C THR A 254 6.20 2.41 22.66
N GLU A 255 5.45 1.42 22.13
CA GLU A 255 5.82 0.71 20.91
C GLU A 255 5.73 1.61 19.67
N MET A 256 4.73 2.51 19.63
CA MET A 256 4.59 3.51 18.56
C MET A 256 5.81 4.45 18.53
N LYS A 257 6.20 4.95 19.69
CA LYS A 257 7.39 5.82 19.81
C LYS A 257 8.68 5.11 19.44
N LYS A 258 8.85 3.84 19.85
CA LYS A 258 10.00 3.02 19.44
C LYS A 258 10.04 2.86 17.92
N TRP A 259 8.89 2.54 17.30
CA TRP A 259 8.80 2.37 15.84
C TRP A 259 9.19 3.62 15.08
N TRP A 260 8.68 4.79 15.49
CA TRP A 260 9.06 6.06 14.86
C TRP A 260 10.55 6.35 15.02
N ASN A 261 11.10 6.18 16.21
CA ASN A 261 12.52 6.47 16.48
C ASN A 261 13.45 5.56 15.66
N ILE A 262 13.21 4.26 15.63
CA ILE A 262 14.00 3.30 14.85
C ILE A 262 13.99 3.68 13.36
N ASN A 263 12.84 4.05 12.81
CA ASN A 263 12.73 4.40 11.41
C ASN A 263 13.30 5.78 11.09
N ASP A 264 13.12 6.75 11.98
CA ASP A 264 13.69 8.10 11.81
C ASP A 264 15.22 8.07 11.94
N ASP A 265 15.80 7.20 12.78
CA ASP A 265 17.23 6.99 12.89
C ASP A 265 17.80 6.17 11.72
N ALA A 266 17.11 5.12 11.31
CA ALA A 266 17.46 4.34 10.12
C ALA A 266 17.45 5.21 8.84
N ALA A 267 16.53 6.16 8.74
CA ALA A 267 16.48 7.09 7.61
C ALA A 267 17.70 8.03 7.53
N LYS A 268 18.38 8.29 8.64
CA LYS A 268 19.62 9.08 8.65
C LYS A 268 20.85 8.29 8.20
N ASN A 269 20.79 6.95 8.31
CA ASN A 269 21.91 6.04 8.10
C ASN A 269 21.69 5.14 6.85
N ASP A 270 20.59 5.30 6.11
CA ASP A 270 20.15 4.44 5.01
C ASP A 270 20.02 2.96 5.42
N ASP A 271 19.65 2.72 6.70
CA ASP A 271 19.46 1.37 7.23
C ASP A 271 18.08 0.81 6.92
N PHE A 272 18.02 -0.48 6.59
CA PHE A 272 16.77 -1.21 6.42
C PHE A 272 16.14 -1.56 7.77
N VAL A 273 14.83 -1.32 7.91
CA VAL A 273 14.05 -1.71 9.09
C VAL A 273 13.04 -2.78 8.70
N ASP A 274 13.14 -3.94 9.31
CA ASP A 274 12.24 -5.07 9.10
C ASP A 274 10.88 -4.82 9.76
N SER A 275 9.84 -4.64 8.95
CA SER A 275 8.46 -4.39 9.41
C SER A 275 7.87 -5.55 10.23
N THR A 276 8.40 -6.78 10.10
CA THR A 276 7.95 -7.95 10.88
C THR A 276 8.30 -7.84 12.36
N LYS A 277 9.27 -6.98 12.70
CA LYS A 277 9.72 -6.77 14.10
C LYS A 277 8.92 -5.70 14.84
N CYS A 278 7.91 -5.11 14.24
CA CYS A 278 7.04 -4.15 14.89
C CYS A 278 5.95 -4.86 15.70
N SER A 279 6.03 -4.80 17.03
CA SER A 279 5.06 -5.42 17.94
C SER A 279 3.63 -4.94 17.69
N LEU A 280 3.44 -3.69 17.28
CA LEU A 280 2.11 -3.14 16.97
C LEU A 280 1.53 -3.74 15.68
N ILE A 281 2.36 -3.98 14.66
CA ILE A 281 1.92 -4.65 13.44
C ILE A 281 1.50 -6.08 13.78
N ASP A 282 2.31 -6.81 14.54
CA ASP A 282 1.96 -8.16 14.99
C ASP A 282 0.66 -8.16 15.80
N TYR A 283 0.47 -7.22 16.71
CA TYR A 283 -0.77 -7.09 17.48
C TYR A 283 -2.00 -6.78 16.60
N GLY A 284 -1.83 -6.12 15.48
CA GLY A 284 -2.88 -5.72 14.55
C GLY A 284 -3.27 -6.74 13.49
N VAL A 285 -2.66 -7.93 13.44
CA VAL A 285 -2.91 -8.95 12.42
C VAL A 285 -3.63 -10.17 12.98
N TYR A 286 -4.16 -11.03 12.11
CA TYR A 286 -4.82 -12.29 12.51
C TYR A 286 -3.85 -13.17 13.30
N GLY A 287 -4.29 -13.62 14.46
CA GLY A 287 -3.44 -14.36 15.39
C GLY A 287 -2.43 -13.47 16.13
N GLY A 288 -2.51 -12.17 15.98
CA GLY A 288 -1.61 -11.22 16.59
C GLY A 288 -1.45 -11.43 18.08
N SER A 289 -0.18 -11.44 18.53
CA SER A 289 0.21 -11.79 19.90
C SER A 289 -0.49 -13.07 20.38
N GLN A 290 -0.50 -14.11 19.53
CA GLN A 290 -1.13 -15.41 19.82
C GLN A 290 -2.62 -15.32 20.20
N PHE A 291 -3.39 -14.51 19.44
CA PHE A 291 -4.81 -14.26 19.63
C PHE A 291 -5.17 -13.41 20.87
N GLN A 292 -4.21 -12.73 21.48
CA GLN A 292 -4.46 -11.84 22.61
C GLN A 292 -4.86 -10.42 22.19
N SER A 293 -4.88 -10.13 20.89
CA SER A 293 -5.23 -8.81 20.39
C SER A 293 -6.71 -8.49 20.58
N VAL A 294 -7.01 -7.28 21.07
CA VAL A 294 -8.36 -6.71 21.10
C VAL A 294 -8.69 -5.90 19.84
N ILE A 295 -7.72 -5.79 18.91
CA ILE A 295 -7.90 -5.07 17.64
C ILE A 295 -8.32 -6.01 16.52
N TYR A 296 -7.74 -7.22 16.43
CA TYR A 296 -8.00 -8.17 15.34
C TYR A 296 -8.74 -9.43 15.81
N ASN A 297 -9.67 -9.31 16.72
CA ASN A 297 -10.52 -10.43 17.11
C ASN A 297 -11.97 -10.19 16.68
N SER A 298 -12.70 -11.28 16.45
CA SER A 298 -14.11 -11.26 16.08
C SER A 298 -14.89 -12.20 17.01
N TRP A 299 -16.06 -11.79 17.41
CA TRP A 299 -17.01 -12.63 18.17
C TRP A 299 -17.37 -13.92 17.43
N LEU A 300 -17.29 -13.91 16.09
CA LEU A 300 -17.56 -15.08 15.25
C LEU A 300 -16.47 -16.15 15.32
N ASN A 301 -15.29 -15.81 15.83
CA ASN A 301 -14.12 -16.68 15.94
C ASN A 301 -13.76 -16.96 17.41
N ALA A 302 -14.68 -16.74 18.32
CA ALA A 302 -14.44 -16.79 19.78
C ALA A 302 -14.47 -18.22 20.37
N GLU A 303 -14.60 -19.27 19.54
CA GLU A 303 -14.55 -20.68 19.96
C GLU A 303 -13.14 -21.25 19.95
#